data_57bfa71b90fb9b5a51665e330f0002fb
#
_entry.id   57bfa71b90fb9b5a51665e330f0002fb
#
_cell.length_a   1.000
_cell.length_b   1.000
_cell.length_c   1.000
_cell.angle_alpha   90.00
_cell.angle_beta   90.00
_cell.angle_gamma   90.00
#
_symmetry.space_group_name_H-M   'P 1'
#
loop_
_entity.id
_entity.type
_entity.pdbx_description
1 polymer ?
#
loop_
_entity_poly.entity_id
_entity_poly.type
_entity_poly.pdbx_seq_one_letter_code
_entity_poly.pdbx_strand_id
1 'polypeptide(L)'
;MNNAQNTENPIPPRNSIRKNSIYLLPNSFTIAALFCAFFAITQSMHGRYETAAIAVFLSMLLDGMDGRVARLTNSQSAFGEQLDSLADMVSFGVAPALIAYKWQLWQFGKIGYSVAFIYCACAALRLALFNTLIGKVDKRWFIGVPSPTAAALIVGLIWVNHSVERFPNVHWWALGITLFAGISMIVQIPFWSFKEINIRRQVPFMGMVLAVLILLLINWEPSLVLFLFFLGYSLSGYVMAIIRWFKKRHKSHKHDKAV
;
A
#
# COMPACT_ATOMS: atom_id res chain seq x y z
N MET A 1 -61.62 -3.65 -29.86
CA MET A 1 -60.87 -4.90 -29.53
C MET A 1 -59.47 -4.52 -29.18
N ASN A 2 -59.21 -4.39 -27.89
CA ASN A 2 -57.89 -4.00 -27.33
C ASN A 2 -57.07 -5.26 -27.06
N ASN A 3 -55.96 -5.44 -27.77
CA ASN A 3 -54.94 -6.41 -27.42
C ASN A 3 -53.94 -5.73 -26.48
N ALA A 4 -54.10 -5.90 -25.18
CA ALA A 4 -53.06 -5.61 -24.21
C ALA A 4 -51.97 -6.68 -24.35
N GLN A 5 -50.83 -6.35 -24.93
CA GLN A 5 -49.64 -7.19 -24.91
C GLN A 5 -49.00 -7.05 -23.52
N ASN A 6 -49.16 -8.13 -22.70
CA ASN A 6 -48.36 -8.34 -21.51
C ASN A 6 -46.90 -8.52 -21.90
N THR A 7 -46.09 -7.47 -21.71
CA THR A 7 -44.63 -7.57 -21.72
C THR A 7 -44.17 -8.17 -20.39
N GLU A 8 -44.18 -9.48 -20.28
CA GLU A 8 -43.44 -10.16 -19.22
C GLU A 8 -41.94 -9.90 -19.46
N ASN A 9 -41.33 -9.19 -18.56
CA ASN A 9 -39.88 -9.05 -18.53
C ASN A 9 -39.25 -10.44 -18.38
N PRO A 10 -38.42 -10.92 -19.32
CA PRO A 10 -37.83 -12.24 -19.22
C PRO A 10 -36.93 -12.32 -17.99
N ILE A 11 -37.19 -13.27 -17.10
CA ILE A 11 -36.36 -13.58 -15.95
C ILE A 11 -34.95 -13.94 -16.51
N PRO A 12 -33.87 -13.25 -16.07
CA PRO A 12 -32.55 -13.52 -16.62
C PRO A 12 -32.16 -14.99 -16.36
N PRO A 13 -31.49 -15.67 -17.31
CA PRO A 13 -31.17 -17.08 -17.20
C PRO A 13 -30.30 -17.33 -15.97
N ARG A 14 -30.57 -18.41 -15.24
CA ARG A 14 -29.93 -18.85 -13.97
C ARG A 14 -28.38 -18.83 -14.01
N ASN A 15 -27.79 -18.95 -15.20
CA ASN A 15 -26.34 -18.84 -15.43
C ASN A 15 -25.78 -17.40 -15.31
N SER A 16 -26.61 -16.35 -15.49
CA SER A 16 -26.18 -14.96 -15.34
C SER A 16 -26.03 -14.59 -13.86
N ILE A 17 -26.90 -15.12 -13.01
CA ILE A 17 -26.85 -14.89 -11.55
C ILE A 17 -25.58 -15.51 -10.96
N ARG A 18 -25.19 -16.72 -11.43
CA ARG A 18 -23.99 -17.41 -10.97
C ARG A 18 -22.71 -16.72 -11.42
N LYS A 19 -22.69 -16.11 -12.61
CA LYS A 19 -21.55 -15.29 -13.08
C LYS A 19 -21.45 -13.99 -12.24
N ASN A 20 -22.55 -13.33 -11.97
CA ASN A 20 -22.54 -12.09 -11.18
C ASN A 20 -22.08 -12.31 -9.73
N SER A 21 -22.41 -13.47 -9.12
CA SER A 21 -21.99 -13.80 -7.76
C SER A 21 -20.47 -13.99 -7.60
N ILE A 22 -19.76 -14.41 -8.66
CA ILE A 22 -18.31 -14.61 -8.63
C ILE A 22 -17.57 -13.26 -8.54
N TYR A 23 -18.12 -12.20 -9.14
CA TYR A 23 -17.54 -10.85 -9.07
C TYR A 23 -17.75 -10.18 -7.69
N LEU A 24 -18.71 -10.64 -6.91
CA LEU A 24 -18.97 -10.08 -5.57
C LEU A 24 -17.86 -10.41 -4.58
N LEU A 25 -17.22 -11.58 -4.74
CA LEU A 25 -16.25 -12.09 -3.76
C LEU A 25 -14.98 -11.22 -3.68
N PRO A 26 -14.29 -10.85 -4.78
CA PRO A 26 -13.16 -9.91 -4.69
C PRO A 26 -13.60 -8.52 -4.20
N ASN A 27 -14.69 -7.99 -4.73
CA ASN A 27 -15.16 -6.66 -4.35
C ASN A 27 -15.54 -6.58 -2.86
N SER A 28 -15.93 -7.69 -2.22
CA SER A 28 -16.21 -7.70 -0.78
C SER A 28 -14.93 -7.54 0.06
N PHE A 29 -13.78 -8.05 -0.40
CA PHE A 29 -12.48 -7.80 0.24
C PHE A 29 -12.06 -6.34 0.11
N THR A 30 -12.24 -5.75 -1.07
CA THR A 30 -11.98 -4.31 -1.31
C THR A 30 -12.84 -3.42 -0.41
N ILE A 31 -14.15 -3.74 -0.28
CA ILE A 31 -15.06 -3.02 0.62
C ILE A 31 -14.67 -3.24 2.08
N ALA A 32 -14.24 -4.44 2.47
CA ALA A 32 -13.76 -4.72 3.81
C ALA A 32 -12.46 -3.95 4.13
N ALA A 33 -11.54 -3.82 3.15
CA ALA A 33 -10.35 -2.99 3.28
C ALA A 33 -10.73 -1.51 3.48
N LEU A 34 -11.65 -1.00 2.67
CA LEU A 34 -12.19 0.36 2.81
C LEU A 34 -12.85 0.58 4.18
N PHE A 35 -13.62 -0.40 4.68
CA PHE A 35 -14.22 -0.35 6.01
C PHE A 35 -13.16 -0.27 7.10
N CYS A 36 -12.08 -1.06 7.02
CA CYS A 36 -10.97 -1.00 7.96
C CYS A 36 -10.29 0.37 7.96
N ALA A 37 -10.10 0.99 6.78
CA ALA A 37 -9.54 2.33 6.65
C ALA A 37 -10.46 3.40 7.27
N PHE A 38 -11.76 3.33 7.02
CA PHE A 38 -12.75 4.22 7.64
C PHE A 38 -12.77 4.05 9.16
N PHE A 39 -12.75 2.80 9.64
CA PHE A 39 -12.65 2.49 11.06
C PHE A 39 -11.37 3.05 11.68
N ALA A 40 -10.22 2.95 10.99
CA ALA A 40 -8.96 3.52 11.44
C ALA A 40 -9.04 5.03 11.64
N ILE A 41 -9.65 5.75 10.69
CA ILE A 41 -9.86 7.21 10.80
C ILE A 41 -10.72 7.52 12.04
N THR A 42 -11.84 6.82 12.22
CA THR A 42 -12.73 7.05 13.36
C THR A 42 -12.07 6.74 14.69
N GLN A 43 -11.26 5.66 14.79
CA GLN A 43 -10.49 5.36 16.00
C GLN A 43 -9.45 6.44 16.32
N SER A 44 -8.79 6.99 15.30
CA SER A 44 -7.84 8.09 15.49
C SER A 44 -8.50 9.37 16.03
N MET A 45 -9.74 9.64 15.60
CA MET A 45 -10.53 10.76 16.13
C MET A 45 -10.80 10.62 17.64
N HIS A 46 -10.94 9.39 18.12
CA HIS A 46 -11.12 9.08 19.54
C HIS A 46 -9.79 8.93 20.32
N GLY A 47 -8.63 9.21 19.68
CA GLY A 47 -7.32 9.09 20.30
C GLY A 47 -6.79 7.65 20.41
N ARG A 48 -7.46 6.67 19.81
CA ARG A 48 -7.06 5.25 19.83
C ARG A 48 -6.12 4.94 18.67
N TYR A 49 -4.92 5.51 18.72
CA TYR A 49 -3.97 5.49 17.61
C TYR A 49 -3.41 4.10 17.31
N GLU A 50 -3.20 3.27 18.33
CA GLU A 50 -2.77 1.88 18.14
C GLU A 50 -3.80 1.07 17.36
N THR A 51 -5.06 1.12 17.78
CA THR A 51 -6.17 0.47 17.07
C THR A 51 -6.29 0.98 15.63
N ALA A 52 -6.11 2.28 15.42
CA ALA A 52 -6.11 2.88 14.10
C ALA A 52 -4.97 2.33 13.23
N ALA A 53 -3.76 2.21 13.77
CA ALA A 53 -2.61 1.65 13.06
C ALA A 53 -2.84 0.19 12.67
N ILE A 54 -3.30 -0.64 13.59
CA ILE A 54 -3.63 -2.06 13.34
C ILE A 54 -4.72 -2.17 12.25
N ALA A 55 -5.74 -1.32 12.28
CA ALA A 55 -6.80 -1.34 11.29
C ALA A 55 -6.30 -0.98 9.87
N VAL A 56 -5.31 -0.07 9.72
CA VAL A 56 -4.67 0.20 8.42
C VAL A 56 -3.84 -1.00 7.95
N PHE A 57 -3.11 -1.69 8.83
CA PHE A 57 -2.42 -2.93 8.46
C PHE A 57 -3.38 -4.03 8.05
N LEU A 58 -4.54 -4.15 8.71
CA LEU A 58 -5.58 -5.08 8.30
C LEU A 58 -6.18 -4.71 6.95
N SER A 59 -6.42 -3.42 6.69
CA SER A 59 -6.83 -2.92 5.38
C SER A 59 -5.85 -3.33 4.28
N MET A 60 -4.53 -3.19 4.52
CA MET A 60 -3.47 -3.59 3.60
C MET A 60 -3.48 -5.10 3.31
N LEU A 61 -3.77 -5.92 4.32
CA LEU A 61 -3.87 -7.37 4.15
C LEU A 61 -5.07 -7.75 3.28
N LEU A 62 -6.24 -7.15 3.54
CA LEU A 62 -7.47 -7.39 2.79
C LEU A 62 -7.36 -6.95 1.34
N ASP A 63 -6.75 -5.79 1.09
CA ASP A 63 -6.42 -5.26 -0.22
C ASP A 63 -5.49 -6.22 -1.01
N GLY A 64 -4.43 -6.71 -0.38
CA GLY A 64 -3.55 -7.70 -1.01
C GLY A 64 -4.25 -9.04 -1.32
N MET A 65 -5.37 -9.35 -0.67
CA MET A 65 -6.16 -10.56 -0.91
C MET A 65 -7.12 -10.41 -2.08
N ASP A 66 -7.78 -9.25 -2.27
CA ASP A 66 -8.80 -9.06 -3.32
C ASP A 66 -8.25 -9.28 -4.73
N GLY A 67 -7.11 -8.69 -5.06
CA GLY A 67 -6.45 -8.90 -6.34
C GLY A 67 -5.95 -10.34 -6.56
N ARG A 68 -5.60 -11.09 -5.48
CA ARG A 68 -5.26 -12.52 -5.57
C ARG A 68 -6.49 -13.35 -5.81
N VAL A 69 -7.56 -13.10 -5.07
CA VAL A 69 -8.85 -13.79 -5.21
C VAL A 69 -9.43 -13.55 -6.61
N ALA A 70 -9.44 -12.30 -7.10
CA ALA A 70 -9.92 -11.97 -8.44
C ALA A 70 -9.18 -12.76 -9.55
N ARG A 71 -7.86 -12.92 -9.42
CA ARG A 71 -7.05 -13.72 -10.36
C ARG A 71 -7.32 -15.22 -10.25
N LEU A 72 -7.47 -15.76 -9.05
CA LEU A 72 -7.73 -17.20 -8.83
C LEU A 72 -9.13 -17.60 -9.30
N THR A 73 -10.10 -16.69 -9.18
CA THR A 73 -11.49 -16.94 -9.58
C THR A 73 -11.81 -16.50 -11.01
N ASN A 74 -10.81 -15.92 -11.74
CA ASN A 74 -11.01 -15.33 -13.06
C ASN A 74 -12.17 -14.31 -13.09
N SER A 75 -12.35 -13.54 -12.02
CA SER A 75 -13.42 -12.57 -11.83
C SER A 75 -12.93 -11.12 -11.88
N GLN A 76 -11.89 -10.85 -12.65
CA GLN A 76 -11.41 -9.49 -12.90
C GLN A 76 -12.46 -8.70 -13.69
N SER A 77 -12.74 -7.47 -13.27
CA SER A 77 -13.69 -6.57 -13.94
C SER A 77 -13.18 -5.13 -13.90
N ALA A 78 -13.53 -4.34 -14.92
CA ALA A 78 -13.20 -2.91 -14.95
C ALA A 78 -13.80 -2.15 -13.76
N PHE A 79 -14.98 -2.56 -13.29
CA PHE A 79 -15.58 -2.00 -12.08
C PHE A 79 -14.75 -2.31 -10.83
N GLY A 80 -14.28 -3.58 -10.68
CA GLY A 80 -13.42 -3.98 -9.55
C GLY A 80 -12.10 -3.21 -9.51
N GLU A 81 -11.46 -3.00 -10.66
CA GLU A 81 -10.22 -2.21 -10.76
C GLU A 81 -10.41 -0.75 -10.35
N GLN A 82 -11.55 -0.13 -10.70
CA GLN A 82 -11.86 1.23 -10.27
C GLN A 82 -12.20 1.30 -8.78
N LEU A 83 -12.98 0.34 -8.27
CA LEU A 83 -13.31 0.26 -6.85
C LEU A 83 -12.06 0.07 -5.99
N ASP A 84 -11.14 -0.80 -6.41
CA ASP A 84 -9.83 -1.04 -5.80
C ASP A 84 -9.01 0.26 -5.72
N SER A 85 -8.88 0.99 -6.83
CA SER A 85 -8.17 2.27 -6.85
C SER A 85 -8.77 3.32 -5.92
N LEU A 86 -10.10 3.37 -5.78
CA LEU A 86 -10.78 4.29 -4.87
C LEU A 86 -10.57 3.86 -3.40
N ALA A 87 -10.66 2.57 -3.12
CA ALA A 87 -10.39 2.00 -1.81
C ALA A 87 -8.93 2.24 -1.39
N ASP A 88 -7.97 2.02 -2.29
CA ASP A 88 -6.56 2.29 -2.11
C ASP A 88 -6.28 3.75 -1.74
N MET A 89 -6.94 4.68 -2.44
CA MET A 89 -6.78 6.11 -2.15
C MET A 89 -7.23 6.44 -0.72
N VAL A 90 -8.31 5.85 -0.25
CA VAL A 90 -8.79 6.06 1.13
C VAL A 90 -7.88 5.33 2.12
N SER A 91 -7.54 4.08 1.87
CA SER A 91 -6.81 3.21 2.80
C SER A 91 -5.35 3.63 2.99
N PHE A 92 -4.67 4.04 1.90
CA PHE A 92 -3.23 4.30 1.91
C PHE A 92 -2.87 5.76 1.62
N GLY A 93 -3.85 6.58 1.19
CA GLY A 93 -3.67 8.02 1.02
C GLY A 93 -4.30 8.81 2.16
N VAL A 94 -5.62 8.78 2.26
CA VAL A 94 -6.39 9.65 3.17
C VAL A 94 -6.24 9.22 4.63
N ALA A 95 -6.43 7.92 4.93
CA ALA A 95 -6.43 7.44 6.31
C ALA A 95 -5.08 7.68 7.01
N PRO A 96 -3.90 7.28 6.47
CA PRO A 96 -2.62 7.55 7.11
C PRO A 96 -2.32 9.05 7.28
N ALA A 97 -2.71 9.88 6.30
CA ALA A 97 -2.55 11.33 6.37
C ALA A 97 -3.32 11.94 7.55
N LEU A 98 -4.61 11.58 7.68
CA LEU A 98 -5.48 12.07 8.74
C LEU A 98 -5.07 11.54 10.12
N ILE A 99 -4.67 10.27 10.21
CA ILE A 99 -4.19 9.66 11.44
C ILE A 99 -2.90 10.35 11.91
N ALA A 100 -1.93 10.55 11.02
CA ALA A 100 -0.69 11.27 11.34
C ALA A 100 -0.96 12.71 11.75
N TYR A 101 -1.87 13.41 11.03
CA TYR A 101 -2.26 14.77 11.36
C TYR A 101 -2.86 14.84 12.76
N LYS A 102 -3.85 14.01 13.05
CA LYS A 102 -4.52 13.98 14.35
C LYS A 102 -3.59 13.54 15.48
N TRP A 103 -2.62 12.67 15.21
CA TRP A 103 -1.68 12.14 16.20
C TRP A 103 -0.66 13.19 16.63
N GLN A 104 0.11 13.77 15.72
CA GLN A 104 1.22 14.65 16.06
C GLN A 104 1.36 15.88 15.16
N LEU A 105 0.98 15.82 13.87
CA LEU A 105 1.27 16.90 12.93
C LEU A 105 0.49 18.18 13.21
N TRP A 106 -0.68 18.10 13.86
CA TRP A 106 -1.48 19.27 14.23
C TRP A 106 -0.70 20.29 15.09
N GLN A 107 0.32 19.85 15.84
CA GLN A 107 1.18 20.68 16.68
C GLN A 107 1.98 21.71 15.84
N PHE A 108 2.25 21.41 14.59
CA PHE A 108 2.95 22.30 13.64
C PHE A 108 2.01 23.28 12.93
N GLY A 109 0.73 23.32 13.28
CA GLY A 109 -0.26 24.21 12.67
C GLY A 109 -0.32 24.03 11.14
N LYS A 110 -0.11 25.13 10.41
CA LYS A 110 -0.18 25.12 8.93
C LYS A 110 0.84 24.18 8.27
N ILE A 111 2.04 24.05 8.84
CA ILE A 111 3.09 23.16 8.29
C ILE A 111 2.64 21.71 8.39
N GLY A 112 2.16 21.29 9.54
CA GLY A 112 1.68 19.92 9.73
C GLY A 112 0.50 19.56 8.82
N TYR A 113 -0.45 20.50 8.66
CA TYR A 113 -1.54 20.36 7.70
C TYR A 113 -1.01 20.19 6.26
N SER A 114 -0.06 21.05 5.85
CA SER A 114 0.52 20.97 4.51
C SER A 114 1.25 19.65 4.26
N VAL A 115 2.00 19.12 5.23
CA VAL A 115 2.70 17.84 5.11
C VAL A 115 1.72 16.69 4.99
N ALA A 116 0.65 16.65 5.78
CA ALA A 116 -0.40 15.63 5.66
C ALA A 116 -1.09 15.69 4.30
N PHE A 117 -1.38 16.90 3.80
CA PHE A 117 -1.98 17.10 2.48
C PHE A 117 -1.02 16.68 1.35
N ILE A 118 0.27 17.05 1.43
CA ILE A 118 1.29 16.64 0.44
C ILE A 118 1.35 15.12 0.36
N TYR A 119 1.37 14.40 1.48
CA TYR A 119 1.35 12.95 1.48
C TYR A 119 0.10 12.40 0.76
N CYS A 120 -1.08 12.92 1.08
CA CYS A 120 -2.34 12.50 0.45
C CYS A 120 -2.33 12.79 -1.06
N ALA A 121 -1.85 13.97 -1.47
CA ALA A 121 -1.74 14.34 -2.88
C ALA A 121 -0.73 13.46 -3.64
N CYS A 122 0.40 13.12 -3.02
CA CYS A 122 1.38 12.19 -3.57
C CYS A 122 0.79 10.80 -3.79
N ALA A 123 -0.03 10.30 -2.86
CA ALA A 123 -0.72 9.03 -3.01
C ALA A 123 -1.70 9.07 -4.21
N ALA A 124 -2.50 10.15 -4.33
CA ALA A 124 -3.42 10.33 -5.45
C ALA A 124 -2.70 10.37 -6.80
N LEU A 125 -1.64 11.18 -6.91
CA LEU A 125 -0.84 11.30 -8.12
C LEU A 125 -0.20 9.96 -8.50
N ARG A 126 0.30 9.23 -7.52
CA ARG A 126 0.89 7.91 -7.75
C ARG A 126 -0.13 6.90 -8.27
N LEU A 127 -1.33 6.83 -7.68
CA LEU A 127 -2.40 5.93 -8.12
C LEU A 127 -2.87 6.30 -9.53
N ALA A 128 -3.05 7.59 -9.82
CA ALA A 128 -3.40 8.06 -11.16
C ALA A 128 -2.32 7.70 -12.20
N LEU A 129 -1.04 7.91 -11.87
CA LEU A 129 0.08 7.53 -12.74
C LEU A 129 0.11 6.02 -12.98
N PHE A 130 -0.05 5.22 -11.93
CA PHE A 130 -0.06 3.75 -12.03
C PHE A 130 -1.19 3.29 -12.97
N ASN A 131 -2.41 3.81 -12.81
CA ASN A 131 -3.56 3.47 -13.64
C ASN A 131 -3.37 3.85 -15.12
N THR A 132 -2.66 4.95 -15.40
CA THR A 132 -2.38 5.38 -16.80
C THR A 132 -1.26 4.57 -17.45
N LEU A 133 -0.39 3.94 -16.67
CA LEU A 133 0.75 3.15 -17.13
C LEU A 133 0.45 1.64 -17.22
N ILE A 134 -0.72 1.19 -16.77
CA ILE A 134 -1.15 -0.21 -16.91
C ILE A 134 -1.08 -0.62 -18.38
N GLY A 135 -0.28 -1.66 -18.66
CA GLY A 135 -0.07 -2.18 -20.04
C GLY A 135 1.02 -1.50 -20.87
N LYS A 136 1.63 -0.40 -20.41
CA LYS A 136 2.66 0.35 -21.16
C LYS A 136 4.09 0.19 -20.61
N VAL A 137 4.26 -0.28 -19.36
CA VAL A 137 5.57 -0.37 -18.69
C VAL A 137 5.91 -1.82 -18.33
N ASP A 138 7.20 -2.15 -18.43
CA ASP A 138 7.75 -3.46 -18.03
C ASP A 138 7.44 -3.74 -16.54
N LYS A 139 6.73 -4.84 -16.28
CA LYS A 139 6.21 -5.25 -14.96
C LYS A 139 7.28 -5.54 -13.90
N ARG A 140 8.56 -5.47 -14.27
CA ARG A 140 9.69 -5.82 -13.40
C ARG A 140 10.07 -4.74 -12.40
N TRP A 141 9.72 -3.48 -12.66
CA TRP A 141 10.15 -2.34 -11.86
C TRP A 141 8.95 -1.51 -11.42
N PHE A 142 8.82 -1.30 -10.12
CA PHE A 142 7.93 -0.28 -9.59
C PHE A 142 8.63 1.07 -9.62
N ILE A 143 7.95 2.07 -10.15
CA ILE A 143 8.40 3.46 -10.07
C ILE A 143 7.87 4.04 -8.77
N GLY A 144 8.78 4.42 -7.86
CA GLY A 144 8.45 4.95 -6.53
C GLY A 144 8.03 3.88 -5.49
N VAL A 145 7.95 4.29 -4.22
CA VAL A 145 7.52 3.45 -3.11
C VAL A 145 6.03 3.09 -3.26
N PRO A 146 5.61 1.83 -3.10
CA PRO A 146 4.20 1.46 -3.09
C PRO A 146 3.38 2.21 -2.04
N SER A 147 2.13 2.65 -2.37
CA SER A 147 1.27 3.37 -1.40
C SER A 147 1.00 2.58 -0.12
N PRO A 148 0.80 1.24 -0.14
CA PRO A 148 0.71 0.48 1.09
C PRO A 148 1.98 0.56 1.95
N THR A 149 3.17 0.52 1.33
CA THR A 149 4.44 0.66 2.05
C THR A 149 4.60 2.04 2.69
N ALA A 150 4.23 3.10 1.97
CA ALA A 150 4.26 4.47 2.50
C ALA A 150 3.28 4.65 3.67
N ALA A 151 2.08 4.07 3.57
CA ALA A 151 1.12 4.02 4.66
C ALA A 151 1.67 3.28 5.88
N ALA A 152 2.28 2.10 5.65
CA ALA A 152 2.88 1.27 6.70
C ALA A 152 4.01 1.98 7.47
N LEU A 153 4.79 2.85 6.83
CA LEU A 153 5.79 3.66 7.52
C LEU A 153 5.17 4.61 8.54
N ILE A 154 4.07 5.27 8.17
CA ILE A 154 3.39 6.23 9.04
C ILE A 154 2.72 5.50 10.20
N VAL A 155 1.86 4.52 9.89
CA VAL A 155 1.09 3.82 10.93
C VAL A 155 1.99 2.90 11.76
N GLY A 156 3.07 2.39 11.18
CA GLY A 156 4.10 1.63 11.89
C GLY A 156 4.83 2.47 12.93
N LEU A 157 5.23 3.70 12.60
CA LEU A 157 5.81 4.64 13.58
C LEU A 157 4.84 4.92 14.73
N ILE A 158 3.56 5.11 14.41
CA ILE A 158 2.51 5.36 15.41
C ILE A 158 2.39 4.17 16.36
N TRP A 159 2.37 2.95 15.81
CA TRP A 159 2.24 1.75 16.59
C TRP A 159 3.46 1.49 17.45
N VAL A 160 4.67 1.61 16.91
CA VAL A 160 5.92 1.48 17.68
C VAL A 160 5.98 2.48 18.83
N ASN A 161 5.61 3.75 18.60
CA ASN A 161 5.61 4.74 19.67
C ASN A 161 4.58 4.45 20.78
N HIS A 162 3.60 3.59 20.50
CA HIS A 162 2.60 3.18 21.50
C HIS A 162 3.03 1.92 22.25
N SER A 163 3.70 0.97 21.59
CA SER A 163 4.13 -0.33 22.14
C SER A 163 5.47 -0.26 22.88
N VAL A 164 6.41 0.51 22.36
CA VAL A 164 7.73 0.75 22.94
C VAL A 164 7.72 2.11 23.63
N GLU A 165 8.59 2.37 24.59
CA GLU A 165 8.66 3.65 25.29
C GLU A 165 8.64 4.85 24.31
N ARG A 166 7.87 5.89 24.66
CA ARG A 166 7.66 7.07 23.83
C ARG A 166 8.98 7.69 23.36
N PHE A 167 9.17 7.76 22.05
CA PHE A 167 10.34 8.41 21.47
C PHE A 167 10.38 9.91 21.86
N PRO A 168 11.53 10.42 22.29
CA PRO A 168 11.67 11.85 22.54
C PRO A 168 11.41 12.62 21.23
N ASN A 169 10.68 13.72 21.33
CA ASN A 169 10.37 14.58 20.16
C ASN A 169 9.71 13.87 18.98
N VAL A 170 8.83 12.90 19.26
CA VAL A 170 8.14 12.08 18.25
C VAL A 170 7.44 12.88 17.16
N HIS A 171 7.02 14.12 17.43
CA HIS A 171 6.39 15.02 16.47
C HIS A 171 7.31 15.34 15.27
N TRP A 172 8.64 15.48 15.49
CA TRP A 172 9.60 15.67 14.40
C TRP A 172 9.77 14.40 13.55
N TRP A 173 9.77 13.22 14.19
CA TRP A 173 9.78 11.96 13.48
C TRP A 173 8.51 11.77 12.65
N ALA A 174 7.35 12.11 13.20
CA ALA A 174 6.09 12.07 12.48
C ALA A 174 6.12 12.98 11.24
N LEU A 175 6.61 14.21 11.38
CA LEU A 175 6.76 15.16 10.28
C LEU A 175 7.70 14.62 9.20
N GLY A 176 8.91 14.20 9.60
CA GLY A 176 9.94 13.71 8.68
C GLY A 176 9.52 12.46 7.92
N ILE A 177 8.96 11.45 8.63
CA ILE A 177 8.53 10.19 8.02
C ILE A 177 7.32 10.40 7.11
N THR A 178 6.35 11.24 7.49
CA THR A 178 5.19 11.53 6.62
C THR A 178 5.62 12.22 5.34
N LEU A 179 6.51 13.22 5.43
CA LEU A 179 7.05 13.92 4.27
C LEU A 179 7.90 12.99 3.40
N PHE A 180 8.78 12.20 4.00
CA PHE A 180 9.61 11.20 3.30
C PHE A 180 8.74 10.17 2.58
N ALA A 181 7.74 9.59 3.25
CA ALA A 181 6.83 8.62 2.66
C ALA A 181 6.06 9.20 1.47
N GLY A 182 5.56 10.44 1.60
CA GLY A 182 4.87 11.15 0.53
C GLY A 182 5.76 11.36 -0.70
N ILE A 183 6.91 11.99 -0.52
CA ILE A 183 7.85 12.29 -1.62
C ILE A 183 8.32 10.98 -2.27
N SER A 184 8.62 9.94 -1.49
CA SER A 184 9.11 8.65 -1.99
C SER A 184 8.13 7.94 -2.91
N MET A 185 6.83 8.22 -2.82
CA MET A 185 5.81 7.68 -3.74
C MET A 185 5.94 8.23 -5.16
N ILE A 186 6.40 9.50 -5.31
CA ILE A 186 6.48 10.17 -6.62
C ILE A 186 7.87 10.05 -7.24
N VAL A 187 8.92 9.91 -6.41
CA VAL A 187 10.29 9.83 -6.92
C VAL A 187 10.45 8.61 -7.83
N GLN A 188 10.93 8.84 -9.06
CA GLN A 188 11.08 7.81 -10.09
C GLN A 188 12.29 6.89 -9.83
N ILE A 189 12.39 6.33 -8.65
CA ILE A 189 13.41 5.34 -8.32
C ILE A 189 12.84 3.95 -8.58
N PRO A 190 13.54 3.09 -9.35
CA PRO A 190 13.09 1.73 -9.60
C PRO A 190 13.29 0.87 -8.35
N PHE A 191 12.18 0.46 -7.73
CA PHE A 191 12.15 -0.49 -6.63
C PHE A 191 12.04 -1.91 -7.16
N TRP A 192 12.68 -2.87 -6.48
CA TRP A 192 12.57 -4.27 -6.86
C TRP A 192 11.17 -4.81 -6.57
N SER A 193 10.54 -5.37 -7.61
CA SER A 193 9.28 -6.08 -7.47
C SER A 193 9.55 -7.52 -7.05
N PHE A 194 9.06 -7.94 -5.87
CA PHE A 194 9.15 -9.33 -5.39
C PHE A 194 8.32 -10.33 -6.22
N LYS A 195 7.70 -9.90 -7.33
CA LYS A 195 6.82 -10.72 -8.17
C LYS A 195 7.52 -11.89 -8.88
N GLU A 196 8.84 -11.87 -9.04
CA GLU A 196 9.61 -12.92 -9.76
C GLU A 196 10.24 -13.96 -8.83
N ILE A 197 9.95 -13.97 -7.53
CA ILE A 197 10.40 -15.04 -6.66
C ILE A 197 9.59 -16.29 -7.01
N ASN A 198 10.19 -17.16 -7.82
CA ASN A 198 9.59 -18.40 -8.27
C ASN A 198 9.68 -19.43 -7.12
N ILE A 199 8.73 -19.36 -6.18
CA ILE A 199 8.64 -20.21 -4.97
C ILE A 199 8.50 -21.71 -5.33
N ARG A 200 8.25 -22.04 -6.61
CA ARG A 200 8.11 -23.42 -7.08
C ARG A 200 9.42 -24.22 -7.15
N ARG A 201 10.58 -23.58 -7.04
CA ARG A 201 11.87 -24.29 -6.98
C ARG A 201 12.32 -24.32 -5.52
N GLN A 202 12.06 -25.48 -4.85
CA GLN A 202 12.60 -25.90 -3.56
C GLN A 202 12.96 -24.75 -2.62
N VAL A 203 12.05 -24.43 -1.66
CA VAL A 203 12.36 -23.50 -0.58
C VAL A 203 13.58 -24.09 0.15
N PRO A 204 14.74 -23.42 0.13
CA PRO A 204 15.90 -23.98 0.82
C PRO A 204 15.58 -24.04 2.32
N PHE A 205 16.05 -25.10 2.99
CA PHE A 205 15.85 -25.29 4.44
C PHE A 205 16.11 -24.00 5.24
N MET A 206 17.16 -23.27 4.87
CA MET A 206 17.49 -21.98 5.47
C MET A 206 16.37 -20.93 5.29
N GLY A 207 15.63 -20.95 4.18
CA GLY A 207 14.47 -20.08 3.96
C GLY A 207 13.31 -20.41 4.91
N MET A 208 13.09 -21.68 5.24
CA MET A 208 12.09 -22.10 6.24
C MET A 208 12.51 -21.65 7.66
N VAL A 209 13.78 -21.84 8.02
CA VAL A 209 14.31 -21.38 9.31
C VAL A 209 14.17 -19.86 9.45
N LEU A 210 14.53 -19.11 8.41
CA LEU A 210 14.38 -17.65 8.41
C LEU A 210 12.89 -17.23 8.54
N ALA A 211 11.98 -17.91 7.85
CA ALA A 211 10.54 -17.64 7.98
C ALA A 211 10.03 -17.87 9.41
N VAL A 212 10.46 -18.97 10.06
CA VAL A 212 10.10 -19.24 11.46
C VAL A 212 10.68 -18.19 12.40
N LEU A 213 11.93 -17.76 12.19
CA LEU A 213 12.55 -16.69 12.99
C LEU A 213 11.81 -15.37 12.84
N ILE A 214 11.41 -15.01 11.62
CA ILE A 214 10.62 -13.81 11.36
C ILE A 214 9.26 -13.90 12.06
N LEU A 215 8.58 -15.05 12.02
CA LEU A 215 7.31 -15.26 12.73
C LEU A 215 7.47 -15.13 14.25
N LEU A 216 8.55 -15.65 14.82
CA LEU A 216 8.86 -15.50 16.23
C LEU A 216 9.10 -14.02 16.61
N LEU A 217 9.85 -13.29 15.80
CA LEU A 217 10.08 -11.86 16.00
C LEU A 217 8.78 -11.04 15.90
N ILE A 218 7.92 -11.35 14.92
CA ILE A 218 6.60 -10.71 14.78
C ILE A 218 5.72 -11.02 16.02
N ASN A 219 5.78 -12.24 16.56
CA ASN A 219 5.01 -12.58 17.75
C ASN A 219 5.51 -11.84 19.01
N TRP A 220 6.80 -11.50 19.07
CA TRP A 220 7.37 -10.78 20.23
C TRP A 220 7.01 -9.29 20.20
N GLU A 221 7.34 -8.59 19.11
CA GLU A 221 7.10 -7.15 18.93
C GLU A 221 6.67 -6.84 17.50
N PRO A 222 5.37 -7.04 17.16
CA PRO A 222 4.87 -6.87 15.79
C PRO A 222 5.06 -5.46 15.25
N SER A 223 4.90 -4.45 16.13
CA SER A 223 5.00 -3.04 15.74
C SER A 223 6.39 -2.68 15.22
N LEU A 224 7.43 -3.05 15.97
CA LEU A 224 8.82 -2.76 15.65
C LEU A 224 9.27 -3.51 14.40
N VAL A 225 8.94 -4.80 14.32
CA VAL A 225 9.35 -5.66 13.19
C VAL A 225 8.73 -5.17 11.89
N LEU A 226 7.44 -4.85 11.87
CA LEU A 226 6.77 -4.33 10.69
C LEU A 226 7.31 -2.95 10.30
N PHE A 227 7.50 -2.05 11.25
CA PHE A 227 8.07 -0.73 10.96
C PHE A 227 9.46 -0.82 10.35
N LEU A 228 10.37 -1.60 10.95
CA LEU A 228 11.73 -1.79 10.46
C LEU A 228 11.75 -2.48 9.09
N PHE A 229 10.87 -3.43 8.84
CA PHE A 229 10.73 -4.10 7.56
C PHE A 229 10.36 -3.10 6.44
N PHE A 230 9.31 -2.30 6.64
CA PHE A 230 8.89 -1.32 5.63
C PHE A 230 9.87 -0.16 5.48
N LEU A 231 10.54 0.24 6.57
CA LEU A 231 11.61 1.23 6.52
C LEU A 231 12.82 0.72 5.72
N GLY A 232 13.28 -0.49 6.01
CA GLY A 232 14.37 -1.13 5.29
C GLY A 232 14.04 -1.31 3.80
N TYR A 233 12.82 -1.74 3.48
CA TYR A 233 12.36 -1.84 2.10
C TYR A 233 12.37 -0.47 1.40
N SER A 234 11.86 0.57 2.03
CA SER A 234 11.85 1.93 1.46
C SER A 234 13.25 2.47 1.24
N LEU A 235 14.17 2.24 2.18
CA LEU A 235 15.55 2.68 2.05
C LEU A 235 16.33 1.87 1.01
N SER A 236 16.03 0.57 0.83
CA SER A 236 16.72 -0.31 -0.12
C SER A 236 16.68 0.20 -1.56
N GLY A 237 15.55 0.81 -1.97
CA GLY A 237 15.41 1.41 -3.29
C GLY A 237 16.38 2.58 -3.50
N TYR A 238 16.54 3.44 -2.50
CA TYR A 238 17.48 4.56 -2.56
C TYR A 238 18.94 4.08 -2.61
N VAL A 239 19.28 3.09 -1.77
CA VAL A 239 20.62 2.47 -1.79
C VAL A 239 20.93 1.88 -3.17
N MET A 240 20.00 1.15 -3.76
CA MET A 240 20.18 0.60 -5.12
C MET A 240 20.30 1.70 -6.19
N ALA A 241 19.54 2.77 -6.08
CA ALA A 241 19.63 3.90 -7.00
C ALA A 241 21.02 4.58 -6.92
N ILE A 242 21.52 4.80 -5.72
CA ILE A 242 22.85 5.37 -5.46
C ILE A 242 23.94 4.46 -6.05
N ILE A 243 23.89 3.15 -5.79
CA ILE A 243 24.87 2.18 -6.32
C ILE A 243 24.87 2.18 -7.86
N ARG A 244 23.69 2.23 -8.49
CA ARG A 244 23.56 2.28 -9.96
C ARG A 244 24.14 3.58 -10.52
N TRP A 245 23.90 4.70 -9.86
CA TRP A 245 24.46 6.00 -10.26
C TRP A 245 25.99 6.01 -10.23
N PHE A 246 26.61 5.49 -9.15
CA PHE A 246 28.07 5.35 -9.05
C PHE A 246 28.63 4.40 -10.13
N LYS A 247 27.99 3.26 -10.40
CA LYS A 247 28.43 2.33 -11.45
C LYS A 247 28.36 2.95 -12.85
N LYS A 248 27.32 3.76 -13.12
CA LYS A 248 27.19 4.46 -14.43
C LYS A 248 28.31 5.50 -14.61
N ARG A 249 28.65 6.24 -13.56
CA ARG A 249 29.71 7.26 -13.57
C ARG A 249 31.10 6.65 -13.80
N HIS A 250 31.34 5.48 -13.19
CA HIS A 250 32.60 4.75 -13.37
C HIS A 250 32.77 4.17 -14.79
N LYS A 251 31.70 3.78 -15.45
CA LYS A 251 31.74 3.32 -16.85
C LYS A 251 32.02 4.47 -17.84
N SER A 252 31.44 5.65 -17.62
CA SER A 252 31.66 6.83 -18.45
C SER A 252 33.15 7.24 -18.41
N HIS A 253 33.74 7.30 -17.22
CA HIS A 253 35.18 7.65 -17.07
C HIS A 253 36.18 6.64 -17.68
N LYS A 254 35.76 5.37 -17.86
CA LYS A 254 36.60 4.37 -18.56
C LYS A 254 36.54 4.51 -20.07
N HIS A 255 35.43 5.01 -20.61
CA HIS A 255 35.30 5.22 -22.07
C HIS A 255 36.06 6.47 -22.52
N ASP A 256 36.07 7.55 -21.73
CA ASP A 256 36.83 8.79 -22.03
C ASP A 256 38.34 8.63 -21.91
N LYS A 257 38.83 7.58 -21.26
CA LYS A 257 40.28 7.28 -21.16
C LYS A 257 40.78 6.28 -22.20
N ALA A 258 39.89 5.71 -23.02
CA ALA A 258 40.22 4.73 -24.05
C ALA A 258 40.11 5.29 -25.48
N VAL A 259 39.84 6.58 -25.64
CA VAL A 259 39.94 7.40 -26.84
C VAL A 259 41.14 8.36 -26.67
#